data_54cf5a5f5d64afdd0f4aa5089567d39a
#
_entry.id   54cf5a5f5d64afdd0f4aa5089567d39a
#
_cell.length_a   1.000
_cell.length_b   1.000
_cell.length_c   1.000
_cell.angle_alpha   90.00
_cell.angle_beta   90.00
_cell.angle_gamma   90.00
#
_symmetry.space_group_name_H-M   'P 1'
#
loop_
_entity.id
_entity.type
_entity.pdbx_description
1 polymer ?
#
loop_
_entity_poly.entity_id
_entity_poly.type
_entity_poly.pdbx_seq_one_letter_code
_entity_poly.pdbx_strand_id
1 'polypeptide(L)'
;MKESMFCFQCQETAKGTGCTVRGVCGKNSTTSARMDLLLFVIRGISIAAHTLRTHRILPDPQVNAFVIDALFSTITNANFDEKSITERINRGINLRNRLVAQASSAGITFPSADELTWNGAPEAYDDKAAEVGVLREPNEDLRSLKELIVYGLKGMAAYTGHAMRLGYDNPALHEFIQRTLSDIAIGNLSVGELTARVLQTGTFGVQAMALLDQANTGSYGNPEITEVNLGVRSNPGILISGHDLKDMEELLRQTEGTGIDVYTHSEMLPAHYYPAFKKYKHFAGNYGNAWWKQREEFETFNGPILFTTNCIVPPLPAATYTARMYTTNSAGYPGCKHIVTDADGKKDFSEIIEKAKTCKPPVEIEKGTIVGGFAHHQVIQLADKVVEAVKSGAIRQFVVMAGCDGRMKIREYYTEFAKSLPSDTVILTAGCAKYRYNKLGLGNIGNIPRVLDAGQCNDSYSLVRIALKLQEVFGLKDINELPIVYNIAWYEQKAVIVLLALLSLGIKNIHLGPTMPAFLSPNVAKVLTEKFGLSGKI
;
A
#
# COMPACT_ATOMS: atom_id res chain seq x y z
N MET A 1 11.61 28.93 -16.07
CA MET A 1 12.18 28.37 -14.82
C MET A 1 12.35 26.88 -15.05
N LYS A 2 13.56 26.34 -14.76
CA LYS A 2 13.78 24.89 -14.80
C LYS A 2 12.82 24.26 -13.79
N GLU A 3 12.06 23.24 -14.18
CA GLU A 3 11.19 22.51 -13.26
C GLU A 3 12.04 21.92 -12.14
N SER A 4 11.63 22.12 -10.88
CA SER A 4 12.41 21.70 -9.72
C SER A 4 12.20 20.24 -9.36
N MET A 5 11.17 19.59 -9.92
CA MET A 5 10.84 18.17 -9.79
C MET A 5 9.87 17.74 -10.89
N PHE A 6 9.70 16.43 -11.08
CA PHE A 6 8.58 15.86 -11.80
C PHE A 6 8.07 14.61 -11.10
N CYS A 7 6.77 14.54 -10.80
CA CYS A 7 6.16 13.36 -10.20
C CYS A 7 4.69 13.24 -10.60
N PHE A 8 4.29 12.07 -11.11
CA PHE A 8 2.90 11.78 -11.50
C PHE A 8 2.38 10.43 -10.97
N GLN A 9 3.03 9.90 -9.90
CA GLN A 9 2.80 8.53 -9.43
C GLN A 9 1.48 8.31 -8.68
N CYS A 10 0.74 9.36 -8.30
CA CYS A 10 -0.50 9.23 -7.52
C CYS A 10 -1.70 9.89 -8.21
N GLN A 11 -2.90 9.52 -7.76
CA GLN A 11 -4.15 10.03 -8.32
C GLN A 11 -4.33 11.55 -8.15
N GLU A 12 -3.77 12.12 -7.07
CA GLU A 12 -3.88 13.56 -6.78
C GLU A 12 -2.79 14.40 -7.46
N THR A 13 -2.06 13.85 -8.43
CA THR A 13 -1.02 14.62 -9.12
C THR A 13 -1.55 15.90 -9.74
N ALA A 14 -0.75 16.97 -9.71
CA ALA A 14 -1.17 18.31 -10.11
C ALA A 14 -1.77 18.30 -11.53
N LYS A 15 -2.98 18.82 -11.66
CA LYS A 15 -3.73 18.94 -12.92
C LYS A 15 -3.93 17.64 -13.68
N GLY A 16 -3.66 16.47 -13.05
CA GLY A 16 -3.67 15.17 -13.74
C GLY A 16 -2.54 14.98 -14.76
N THR A 17 -1.46 15.77 -14.68
CA THR A 17 -0.33 15.72 -15.62
C THR A 17 1.01 15.52 -14.92
N GLY A 18 1.25 16.13 -13.78
CA GLY A 18 2.50 16.02 -13.03
C GLY A 18 2.71 17.16 -12.04
N CYS A 19 3.33 16.86 -10.92
CA CYS A 19 3.82 17.84 -9.96
C CYS A 19 5.20 18.30 -10.37
N THR A 20 5.41 19.62 -10.60
CA THR A 20 6.66 20.17 -11.16
C THR A 20 7.38 21.12 -10.20
N VAL A 21 6.70 21.59 -9.14
CA VAL A 21 7.25 22.53 -8.14
C VAL A 21 7.23 21.92 -6.75
N ARG A 22 6.10 21.36 -6.37
CA ARG A 22 5.86 20.66 -5.10
C ARG A 22 4.79 19.58 -5.31
N GLY A 23 4.93 18.45 -4.66
CA GLY A 23 3.90 17.41 -4.66
C GLY A 23 2.60 17.91 -4.04
N VAL A 24 1.45 17.60 -4.66
CA VAL A 24 0.13 17.83 -4.06
C VAL A 24 0.01 17.08 -2.73
N CYS A 25 0.67 15.93 -2.59
CA CYS A 25 0.80 15.17 -1.34
C CYS A 25 1.56 15.92 -0.23
N GLY A 26 2.29 16.99 -0.57
CA GLY A 26 3.09 17.79 0.35
C GLY A 26 4.60 17.55 0.30
N LYS A 27 5.11 16.61 -0.51
CA LYS A 27 6.55 16.44 -0.71
C LYS A 27 7.15 17.67 -1.37
N ASN A 28 8.30 18.10 -0.86
CA ASN A 28 9.09 19.16 -1.51
C ASN A 28 9.89 18.59 -2.70
N SER A 29 10.46 19.48 -3.50
CA SER A 29 11.24 19.09 -4.68
C SER A 29 12.48 18.27 -4.33
N THR A 30 13.19 18.62 -3.26
CA THR A 30 14.41 17.93 -2.83
C THR A 30 14.11 16.48 -2.42
N THR A 31 13.09 16.25 -1.59
CA THR A 31 12.68 14.88 -1.21
C THR A 31 12.26 14.07 -2.43
N SER A 32 11.54 14.68 -3.39
CA SER A 32 11.16 14.00 -4.63
C SER A 32 12.38 13.63 -5.48
N ALA A 33 13.31 14.55 -5.66
CA ALA A 33 14.56 14.33 -6.38
C ALA A 33 15.41 13.24 -5.73
N ARG A 34 15.53 13.23 -4.39
CA ARG A 34 16.21 12.15 -3.65
C ARG A 34 15.55 10.79 -3.86
N MET A 35 14.24 10.73 -3.99
CA MET A 35 13.54 9.47 -4.29
C MET A 35 13.86 8.96 -5.70
N ASP A 36 13.97 9.84 -6.69
CA ASP A 36 14.38 9.45 -8.04
C ASP A 36 15.83 8.92 -8.04
N LEU A 37 16.73 9.57 -7.29
CA LEU A 37 18.10 9.12 -7.11
C LEU A 37 18.15 7.77 -6.36
N LEU A 38 17.31 7.56 -5.34
CA LEU A 38 17.23 6.28 -4.65
C LEU A 38 16.78 5.17 -5.60
N LEU A 39 15.80 5.42 -6.47
CA LEU A 39 15.37 4.45 -7.49
C LEU A 39 16.51 4.13 -8.47
N PHE A 40 17.31 5.12 -8.88
CA PHE A 40 18.49 4.91 -9.69
C PHE A 40 19.50 3.99 -9.00
N VAL A 41 19.78 4.21 -7.71
CA VAL A 41 20.69 3.36 -6.91
C VAL A 41 20.12 1.94 -6.77
N ILE A 42 18.83 1.78 -6.53
CA ILE A 42 18.16 0.48 -6.44
C ILE A 42 18.26 -0.29 -7.77
N ARG A 43 18.15 0.41 -8.91
CA ARG A 43 18.38 -0.21 -10.22
C ARG A 43 19.81 -0.75 -10.35
N GLY A 44 20.82 0.00 -9.90
CA GLY A 44 22.22 -0.46 -9.88
C GLY A 44 22.43 -1.70 -8.99
N ILE A 45 21.84 -1.71 -7.78
CA ILE A 45 21.83 -2.90 -6.92
C ILE A 45 21.18 -4.09 -7.63
N SER A 46 20.07 -3.85 -8.32
CA SER A 46 19.28 -4.88 -9.00
C SER A 46 20.05 -5.48 -10.19
N ILE A 47 20.75 -4.66 -10.96
CA ILE A 47 21.63 -5.13 -12.04
C ILE A 47 22.73 -6.04 -11.45
N ALA A 48 23.41 -5.60 -10.40
CA ALA A 48 24.49 -6.36 -9.78
C ALA A 48 23.98 -7.69 -9.18
N ALA A 49 22.88 -7.64 -8.44
CA ALA A 49 22.30 -8.82 -7.82
C ALA A 49 21.74 -9.82 -8.84
N HIS A 50 21.10 -9.32 -9.91
CA HIS A 50 20.60 -10.19 -10.99
C HIS A 50 21.76 -10.84 -11.75
N THR A 51 22.81 -10.10 -12.08
CA THR A 51 24.02 -10.62 -12.73
C THR A 51 24.68 -11.72 -11.88
N LEU A 52 24.83 -11.52 -10.57
CA LEU A 52 25.33 -12.57 -9.67
C LEU A 52 24.48 -13.85 -9.73
N ARG A 53 23.14 -13.74 -9.68
CA ARG A 53 22.24 -14.90 -9.77
C ARG A 53 22.36 -15.64 -11.09
N THR A 54 22.52 -14.95 -12.22
CA THR A 54 22.74 -15.63 -13.52
C THR A 54 24.02 -16.47 -13.54
N HIS A 55 24.99 -16.13 -12.67
CA HIS A 55 26.22 -16.90 -12.44
C HIS A 55 26.11 -17.84 -11.23
N ARG A 56 24.89 -18.11 -10.72
CA ARG A 56 24.59 -19.00 -9.58
C ARG A 56 25.22 -18.55 -8.25
N ILE A 57 25.48 -17.26 -8.10
CA ILE A 57 25.93 -16.63 -6.86
C ILE A 57 24.74 -15.91 -6.24
N LEU A 58 24.31 -16.36 -5.05
CA LEU A 58 23.21 -15.71 -4.34
C LEU A 58 23.72 -14.43 -3.64
N PRO A 59 23.06 -13.29 -3.85
CA PRO A 59 23.34 -12.08 -3.07
C PRO A 59 23.01 -12.29 -1.59
N ASP A 60 23.68 -11.52 -0.73
CA ASP A 60 23.38 -11.45 0.70
C ASP A 60 21.86 -11.14 0.91
N PRO A 61 21.15 -11.84 1.81
CA PRO A 61 19.75 -11.55 2.13
C PRO A 61 19.47 -10.09 2.51
N GLN A 62 20.46 -9.36 3.05
CA GLN A 62 20.34 -7.92 3.31
C GLN A 62 20.06 -7.10 2.04
N VAL A 63 20.47 -7.57 0.87
CA VAL A 63 20.18 -6.93 -0.43
C VAL A 63 18.67 -6.93 -0.67
N ASN A 64 18.02 -8.07 -0.44
CA ASN A 64 16.59 -8.22 -0.62
C ASN A 64 15.82 -7.28 0.33
N ALA A 65 16.15 -7.31 1.61
CA ALA A 65 15.53 -6.47 2.62
C ALA A 65 15.71 -4.96 2.30
N PHE A 66 16.91 -4.58 1.84
CA PHE A 66 17.18 -3.19 1.46
C PHE A 66 16.34 -2.74 0.25
N VAL A 67 16.27 -3.55 -0.81
CA VAL A 67 15.51 -3.21 -2.01
C VAL A 67 14.01 -3.05 -1.68
N ILE A 68 13.47 -3.93 -0.84
CA ILE A 68 12.09 -3.86 -0.38
C ILE A 68 11.83 -2.58 0.44
N ASP A 69 12.65 -2.28 1.45
CA ASP A 69 12.49 -1.07 2.27
C ASP A 69 12.64 0.21 1.45
N ALA A 70 13.64 0.25 0.58
CA ALA A 70 13.92 1.42 -0.25
C ALA A 70 12.80 1.69 -1.26
N LEU A 71 12.27 0.67 -1.95
CA LEU A 71 11.09 0.81 -2.81
C LEU A 71 9.87 1.30 -2.01
N PHE A 72 9.61 0.69 -0.86
CA PHE A 72 8.48 1.06 -0.01
C PHE A 72 8.59 2.52 0.47
N SER A 73 9.78 2.99 0.83
CA SER A 73 9.98 4.37 1.28
C SER A 73 9.62 5.42 0.22
N THR A 74 9.61 5.05 -1.06
CA THR A 74 9.27 5.95 -2.19
C THR A 74 7.79 5.96 -2.56
N ILE A 75 6.94 5.17 -1.88
CA ILE A 75 5.48 5.21 -2.07
C ILE A 75 4.93 6.58 -1.68
N THR A 76 3.85 6.97 -2.34
CA THR A 76 3.14 8.22 -2.02
C THR A 76 2.75 8.25 -0.54
N ASN A 77 3.01 9.37 0.14
CA ASN A 77 2.70 9.62 1.55
C ASN A 77 3.34 8.63 2.56
N ALA A 78 4.41 7.92 2.19
CA ALA A 78 5.14 7.07 3.11
C ALA A 78 6.26 7.82 3.86
N ASN A 79 7.15 8.47 3.13
CA ASN A 79 8.30 9.15 3.72
C ASN A 79 8.46 10.57 3.15
N PHE A 80 8.56 11.54 4.05
CA PHE A 80 8.76 12.96 3.75
C PHE A 80 10.11 13.46 4.26
N ASP A 81 10.88 12.60 4.95
CA ASP A 81 12.15 12.96 5.57
C ASP A 81 13.30 12.78 4.57
N GLU A 82 13.80 13.90 4.08
CA GLU A 82 14.94 13.96 3.17
C GLU A 82 16.18 13.26 3.74
N LYS A 83 16.45 13.42 5.04
CA LYS A 83 17.58 12.80 5.72
C LYS A 83 17.44 11.27 5.66
N SER A 84 16.29 10.74 5.96
CA SER A 84 15.98 9.30 5.90
C SER A 84 16.18 8.73 4.48
N ILE A 85 15.80 9.46 3.43
CA ILE A 85 16.01 9.04 2.03
C ILE A 85 17.50 9.14 1.67
N THR A 86 18.20 10.20 2.08
CA THR A 86 19.65 10.38 1.84
C THR A 86 20.48 9.26 2.49
N GLU A 87 20.13 8.85 3.71
CA GLU A 87 20.76 7.71 4.39
C GLU A 87 20.57 6.40 3.62
N ARG A 88 19.38 6.18 3.02
CA ARG A 88 19.13 5.04 2.14
C ARG A 88 19.96 5.09 0.87
N ILE A 89 20.13 6.26 0.26
CA ILE A 89 21.00 6.42 -0.91
C ILE A 89 22.44 6.03 -0.56
N ASN A 90 22.99 6.56 0.54
CA ASN A 90 24.36 6.26 0.99
C ASN A 90 24.55 4.76 1.25
N ARG A 91 23.63 4.16 1.98
CA ARG A 91 23.64 2.73 2.26
C ARG A 91 23.51 1.90 0.98
N GLY A 92 22.66 2.34 0.05
CA GLY A 92 22.45 1.67 -1.23
C GLY A 92 23.69 1.70 -2.14
N ILE A 93 24.38 2.84 -2.23
CA ILE A 93 25.64 2.97 -2.97
C ILE A 93 26.69 1.99 -2.40
N ASN A 94 26.85 1.94 -1.08
CA ASN A 94 27.79 1.03 -0.43
C ASN A 94 27.43 -0.45 -0.69
N LEU A 95 26.15 -0.78 -0.65
CA LEU A 95 25.66 -2.14 -0.90
C LEU A 95 25.93 -2.55 -2.35
N ARG A 96 25.60 -1.69 -3.32
CA ARG A 96 25.87 -1.90 -4.74
C ARG A 96 27.38 -2.12 -4.98
N ASN A 97 28.23 -1.27 -4.40
CA ASN A 97 29.69 -1.38 -4.58
C ASN A 97 30.23 -2.72 -4.05
N ARG A 98 29.68 -3.23 -2.94
CA ARG A 98 30.03 -4.57 -2.44
C ARG A 98 29.65 -5.68 -3.42
N LEU A 99 28.46 -5.61 -4.02
CA LEU A 99 28.01 -6.58 -5.03
C LEU A 99 28.88 -6.52 -6.29
N VAL A 100 29.24 -5.32 -6.75
CA VAL A 100 30.14 -5.13 -7.90
C VAL A 100 31.51 -5.72 -7.60
N ALA A 101 32.08 -5.47 -6.43
CA ALA A 101 33.35 -6.05 -6.01
C ALA A 101 33.31 -7.58 -5.91
N GLN A 102 32.23 -8.14 -5.37
CA GLN A 102 32.01 -9.59 -5.30
C GLN A 102 32.02 -10.22 -6.70
N ALA A 103 31.30 -9.65 -7.64
CA ALA A 103 31.25 -10.14 -9.02
C ALA A 103 32.61 -10.02 -9.72
N SER A 104 33.29 -8.88 -9.57
CA SER A 104 34.62 -8.68 -10.13
C SER A 104 35.63 -9.70 -9.60
N SER A 105 35.61 -10.01 -8.31
CA SER A 105 36.45 -11.05 -7.69
C SER A 105 36.15 -12.45 -8.21
N ALA A 106 34.93 -12.70 -8.70
CA ALA A 106 34.51 -13.95 -9.36
C ALA A 106 34.78 -13.95 -10.88
N GLY A 107 35.43 -12.91 -11.43
CA GLY A 107 35.68 -12.77 -12.85
C GLY A 107 34.45 -12.45 -13.70
N ILE A 108 33.38 -11.97 -13.07
CA ILE A 108 32.12 -11.63 -13.74
C ILE A 108 32.20 -10.19 -14.22
N THR A 109 31.85 -9.98 -15.50
CA THR A 109 31.75 -8.65 -16.11
C THR A 109 30.31 -8.16 -16.12
N PHE A 110 30.14 -6.85 -15.96
CA PHE A 110 28.84 -6.19 -16.02
C PHE A 110 28.60 -5.51 -17.37
N PRO A 111 27.34 -5.33 -17.78
CA PRO A 111 27.02 -4.38 -18.84
C PRO A 111 27.45 -2.98 -18.43
N SER A 112 27.79 -2.14 -19.40
CA SER A 112 28.07 -0.73 -19.13
C SER A 112 26.78 -0.02 -18.71
N ALA A 113 26.72 0.42 -17.45
CA ALA A 113 25.57 1.12 -16.89
C ALA A 113 26.04 2.14 -15.84
N ASP A 114 25.53 3.34 -15.95
CA ASP A 114 25.83 4.41 -15.01
C ASP A 114 25.30 4.08 -13.59
N GLU A 115 24.22 3.35 -13.51
CA GLU A 115 23.65 2.81 -12.28
C GLU A 115 24.65 1.95 -11.47
N LEU A 116 25.63 1.33 -12.14
CA LEU A 116 26.67 0.51 -11.50
C LEU A 116 27.90 1.30 -11.07
N THR A 117 28.19 2.42 -11.74
CA THR A 117 29.48 3.09 -11.61
C THR A 117 29.43 4.44 -10.91
N TRP A 118 28.27 5.11 -10.93
CA TRP A 118 28.14 6.42 -10.30
C TRP A 118 28.32 6.35 -8.77
N ASN A 119 29.28 7.12 -8.24
CA ASN A 119 29.65 7.15 -6.81
C ASN A 119 29.73 8.60 -6.28
N GLY A 120 28.78 9.45 -6.67
CA GLY A 120 28.74 10.84 -6.18
C GLY A 120 28.57 10.93 -4.67
N ALA A 121 29.21 11.93 -4.07
CA ALA A 121 28.98 12.34 -2.70
C ALA A 121 27.66 13.14 -2.57
N PRO A 122 27.16 13.39 -1.34
CA PRO A 122 25.88 14.09 -1.14
C PRO A 122 25.73 15.43 -1.87
N GLU A 123 26.83 16.15 -2.10
CA GLU A 123 26.87 17.42 -2.82
C GLU A 123 26.51 17.26 -4.33
N ALA A 124 26.71 16.07 -4.90
CA ALA A 124 26.38 15.76 -6.29
C ALA A 124 24.96 15.16 -6.47
N TYR A 125 24.22 14.96 -5.40
CA TYR A 125 22.94 14.26 -5.46
C TYR A 125 21.86 15.03 -6.21
N ASP A 126 21.82 16.35 -6.09
CA ASP A 126 20.83 17.18 -6.77
C ASP A 126 21.04 17.20 -8.28
N ASP A 127 22.30 17.30 -8.72
CA ASP A 127 22.66 17.27 -10.13
C ASP A 127 22.32 15.90 -10.73
N LYS A 128 22.69 14.82 -10.04
CA LYS A 128 22.38 13.47 -10.51
C LYS A 128 20.89 13.18 -10.54
N ALA A 129 20.14 13.59 -9.53
CA ALA A 129 18.70 13.42 -9.49
C ALA A 129 17.99 14.09 -10.67
N ALA A 130 18.48 15.25 -11.11
CA ALA A 130 17.95 15.95 -12.29
C ALA A 130 18.11 15.18 -13.61
N GLU A 131 19.06 14.24 -13.68
CA GLU A 131 19.33 13.43 -14.87
C GLU A 131 18.54 12.11 -14.89
N VAL A 132 18.20 11.56 -13.72
CA VAL A 132 17.74 10.17 -13.59
C VAL A 132 16.25 10.03 -13.26
N GLY A 133 15.50 11.14 -13.19
CA GLY A 133 14.07 11.17 -12.89
C GLY A 133 13.20 10.55 -14.00
N VAL A 134 11.92 10.57 -13.78
CA VAL A 134 10.89 9.95 -14.67
C VAL A 134 11.03 10.39 -16.13
N LEU A 135 11.35 11.67 -16.37
CA LEU A 135 11.45 12.24 -17.72
C LEU A 135 12.74 11.85 -18.47
N ARG A 136 13.64 11.04 -17.88
CA ARG A 136 14.81 10.49 -18.59
C ARG A 136 14.44 9.62 -19.80
N GLU A 137 13.26 8.98 -19.76
CA GLU A 137 12.71 8.27 -20.90
C GLU A 137 11.87 9.22 -21.75
N PRO A 138 12.35 9.63 -22.94
CA PRO A 138 11.65 10.60 -23.77
C PRO A 138 10.41 10.02 -24.46
N ASN A 139 10.42 8.73 -24.78
CA ASN A 139 9.27 8.07 -25.39
C ASN A 139 8.15 7.89 -24.37
N GLU A 140 7.01 8.51 -24.62
CA GLU A 140 5.87 8.55 -23.70
C GLU A 140 5.30 7.15 -23.41
N ASP A 141 5.21 6.29 -24.41
CA ASP A 141 4.66 4.93 -24.24
C ASP A 141 5.61 4.02 -23.47
N LEU A 142 6.91 4.08 -23.77
CA LEU A 142 7.94 3.36 -23.00
C LEU A 142 7.99 3.86 -21.56
N ARG A 143 7.95 5.18 -21.36
CA ARG A 143 7.91 5.79 -20.03
C ARG A 143 6.68 5.33 -19.25
N SER A 144 5.50 5.37 -19.88
CA SER A 144 4.24 4.92 -19.28
C SER A 144 4.32 3.47 -18.80
N LEU A 145 4.79 2.56 -19.65
CA LEU A 145 4.90 1.14 -19.30
C LEU A 145 5.98 0.89 -18.23
N LYS A 146 7.15 1.55 -18.33
CA LYS A 146 8.22 1.45 -17.32
C LYS A 146 7.74 1.93 -15.95
N GLU A 147 7.06 3.08 -15.89
CA GLU A 147 6.56 3.62 -14.62
C GLU A 147 5.40 2.79 -14.07
N LEU A 148 4.51 2.27 -14.91
CA LEU A 148 3.46 1.34 -14.49
C LEU A 148 4.05 0.10 -13.81
N ILE A 149 5.13 -0.46 -14.36
CA ILE A 149 5.85 -1.59 -13.75
C ILE A 149 6.50 -1.15 -12.43
N VAL A 150 7.26 -0.05 -12.41
CA VAL A 150 7.94 0.45 -11.20
C VAL A 150 6.94 0.72 -10.09
N TYR A 151 5.79 1.33 -10.39
CA TYR A 151 4.76 1.59 -9.39
C TYR A 151 4.10 0.30 -8.90
N GLY A 152 3.90 -0.68 -9.77
CA GLY A 152 3.52 -2.03 -9.36
C GLY A 152 4.53 -2.67 -8.41
N LEU A 153 5.84 -2.59 -8.73
CA LEU A 153 6.91 -3.11 -7.88
C LEU A 153 7.00 -2.41 -6.52
N LYS A 154 6.73 -1.11 -6.44
CA LYS A 154 6.63 -0.39 -5.15
C LYS A 154 5.51 -0.95 -4.27
N GLY A 155 4.33 -1.18 -4.84
CA GLY A 155 3.21 -1.79 -4.13
C GLY A 155 3.50 -3.23 -3.72
N MET A 156 4.12 -4.02 -4.60
CA MET A 156 4.57 -5.39 -4.30
C MET A 156 5.58 -5.40 -3.16
N ALA A 157 6.55 -4.48 -3.15
CA ALA A 157 7.53 -4.34 -2.10
C ALA A 157 6.89 -4.04 -0.74
N ALA A 158 5.83 -3.22 -0.69
CA ALA A 158 5.11 -2.94 0.55
C ALA A 158 4.51 -4.22 1.15
N TYR A 159 3.82 -5.03 0.35
CA TYR A 159 3.21 -6.28 0.80
C TYR A 159 4.25 -7.33 1.19
N THR A 160 5.30 -7.48 0.38
CA THR A 160 6.42 -8.38 0.68
C THR A 160 7.12 -7.98 1.97
N GLY A 161 7.35 -6.68 2.18
CA GLY A 161 7.99 -6.15 3.39
C GLY A 161 7.21 -6.46 4.67
N HIS A 162 5.88 -6.34 4.64
CA HIS A 162 5.05 -6.73 5.78
C HIS A 162 5.13 -8.23 6.08
N ALA A 163 5.10 -9.08 5.06
CA ALA A 163 5.24 -10.53 5.24
C ALA A 163 6.60 -10.89 5.84
N MET A 164 7.70 -10.29 5.33
CA MET A 164 9.05 -10.51 5.83
C MET A 164 9.18 -10.16 7.32
N ARG A 165 8.54 -9.10 7.77
CA ARG A 165 8.54 -8.70 9.20
C ARG A 165 7.87 -9.74 10.10
N LEU A 166 6.98 -10.55 9.56
CA LEU A 166 6.34 -11.67 10.24
C LEU A 166 7.10 -13.01 10.05
N GLY A 167 8.27 -12.98 9.41
CA GLY A 167 9.09 -14.16 9.18
C GLY A 167 8.67 -14.98 7.96
N TYR A 168 7.81 -14.46 7.10
CA TYR A 168 7.40 -15.09 5.84
C TYR A 168 8.14 -14.45 4.67
N ASP A 169 8.79 -15.27 3.87
CA ASP A 169 9.57 -14.81 2.73
C ASP A 169 9.34 -15.68 1.48
N ASN A 170 9.54 -15.09 0.31
CA ASN A 170 9.48 -15.79 -0.96
C ASN A 170 10.63 -15.31 -1.87
N PRO A 171 11.70 -16.09 -2.03
CA PRO A 171 12.85 -15.72 -2.86
C PRO A 171 12.49 -15.36 -4.30
N ALA A 172 11.43 -15.95 -4.87
CA ALA A 172 11.00 -15.66 -6.24
C ALA A 172 10.50 -14.21 -6.41
N LEU A 173 9.90 -13.61 -5.36
CA LEU A 173 9.49 -12.21 -5.38
C LEU A 173 10.71 -11.28 -5.47
N HIS A 174 11.74 -11.53 -4.67
CA HIS A 174 12.98 -10.72 -4.70
C HIS A 174 13.70 -10.84 -6.03
N GLU A 175 13.81 -12.06 -6.55
CA GLU A 175 14.42 -12.28 -7.86
C GLU A 175 13.63 -11.57 -8.96
N PHE A 176 12.31 -11.67 -8.96
CA PHE A 176 11.46 -11.02 -9.94
C PHE A 176 11.61 -9.49 -9.89
N ILE A 177 11.55 -8.89 -8.68
CA ILE A 177 11.71 -7.44 -8.49
C ILE A 177 13.07 -6.98 -9.04
N GLN A 178 14.15 -7.63 -8.64
CA GLN A 178 15.51 -7.23 -9.03
C GLN A 178 15.77 -7.46 -10.52
N ARG A 179 15.35 -8.60 -11.07
CA ARG A 179 15.44 -8.85 -12.52
C ARG A 179 14.67 -7.79 -13.31
N THR A 180 13.44 -7.48 -12.90
CA THR A 180 12.59 -6.51 -13.60
C THR A 180 13.18 -5.11 -13.56
N LEU A 181 13.71 -4.67 -12.42
CA LEU A 181 14.40 -3.38 -12.30
C LEU A 181 15.69 -3.33 -13.13
N SER A 182 16.44 -4.44 -13.19
CA SER A 182 17.62 -4.57 -14.07
C SER A 182 17.22 -4.44 -15.54
N ASP A 183 16.22 -5.21 -15.98
CA ASP A 183 15.79 -5.23 -17.38
C ASP A 183 15.28 -3.84 -17.83
N ILE A 184 14.56 -3.12 -16.97
CA ILE A 184 14.09 -1.75 -17.25
C ILE A 184 15.26 -0.76 -17.35
N ALA A 185 16.30 -0.95 -16.54
CA ALA A 185 17.44 -0.03 -16.48
C ALA A 185 18.34 -0.14 -17.70
N ILE A 186 18.69 -1.36 -18.11
CA ILE A 186 19.71 -1.63 -19.14
C ILE A 186 19.19 -2.31 -20.39
N GLY A 187 17.97 -2.85 -20.36
CA GLY A 187 17.36 -3.54 -21.50
C GLY A 187 16.70 -2.56 -22.47
N ASN A 188 16.91 -2.81 -23.78
CA ASN A 188 16.18 -2.11 -24.84
C ASN A 188 14.85 -2.83 -25.10
N LEU A 189 13.98 -2.87 -24.07
CA LEU A 189 12.71 -3.57 -24.16
C LEU A 189 11.75 -2.84 -25.09
N SER A 190 11.13 -3.59 -26.00
CA SER A 190 10.06 -3.12 -26.85
C SER A 190 8.77 -2.88 -26.05
N VAL A 191 7.83 -2.15 -26.63
CA VAL A 191 6.48 -1.95 -26.06
C VAL A 191 5.80 -3.30 -25.76
N GLY A 192 5.96 -4.30 -26.66
CA GLY A 192 5.39 -5.64 -26.46
C GLY A 192 5.99 -6.36 -25.25
N GLU A 193 7.31 -6.33 -25.10
CA GLU A 193 8.02 -6.95 -23.95
C GLU A 193 7.67 -6.25 -22.64
N LEU A 194 7.57 -4.92 -22.64
CA LEU A 194 7.14 -4.16 -21.46
C LEU A 194 5.68 -4.47 -21.09
N THR A 195 4.80 -4.61 -22.10
CA THR A 195 3.40 -5.01 -21.85
C THR A 195 3.31 -6.40 -21.23
N ALA A 196 4.10 -7.36 -21.72
CA ALA A 196 4.19 -8.69 -21.10
C ALA A 196 4.71 -8.60 -19.64
N ARG A 197 5.69 -7.74 -19.39
CA ARG A 197 6.25 -7.52 -18.06
C ARG A 197 5.24 -6.85 -17.09
N VAL A 198 4.36 -5.97 -17.59
CA VAL A 198 3.25 -5.40 -16.80
C VAL A 198 2.33 -6.52 -16.28
N LEU A 199 1.90 -7.44 -17.15
CA LEU A 199 1.06 -8.57 -16.74
C LEU A 199 1.80 -9.52 -15.79
N GLN A 200 3.09 -9.79 -16.06
CA GLN A 200 3.91 -10.60 -15.18
C GLN A 200 4.07 -9.96 -13.79
N THR A 201 4.19 -8.63 -13.72
CA THR A 201 4.19 -7.89 -12.45
C THR A 201 2.88 -8.12 -11.70
N GLY A 202 1.74 -8.13 -12.39
CA GLY A 202 0.45 -8.48 -11.80
C GLY A 202 0.43 -9.88 -11.20
N THR A 203 0.94 -10.88 -11.92
CA THR A 203 1.03 -12.28 -11.46
C THR A 203 1.84 -12.39 -10.17
N PHE A 204 3.00 -11.74 -10.10
CA PHE A 204 3.81 -11.69 -8.87
C PHE A 204 3.15 -10.84 -7.77
N GLY A 205 2.33 -9.86 -8.14
CA GLY A 205 1.49 -9.10 -7.21
C GLY A 205 0.47 -9.98 -6.48
N VAL A 206 -0.16 -10.91 -7.19
CA VAL A 206 -1.03 -11.94 -6.56
C VAL A 206 -0.24 -12.77 -5.55
N GLN A 207 0.97 -13.21 -5.91
CA GLN A 207 1.82 -13.99 -4.99
C GLN A 207 2.25 -13.19 -3.76
N ALA A 208 2.57 -11.91 -3.92
CA ALA A 208 2.92 -11.05 -2.79
C ALA A 208 1.75 -10.83 -1.82
N MET A 209 0.55 -10.62 -2.34
CA MET A 209 -0.66 -10.52 -1.52
C MET A 209 -1.01 -11.85 -0.84
N ALA A 210 -0.87 -12.97 -1.53
CA ALA A 210 -1.07 -14.32 -0.97
C ALA A 210 -0.07 -14.60 0.17
N LEU A 211 1.19 -14.22 -0.01
CA LEU A 211 2.23 -14.35 1.03
C LEU A 211 1.88 -13.53 2.27
N LEU A 212 1.40 -12.30 2.09
CA LEU A 212 1.01 -11.44 3.20
C LEU A 212 -0.25 -11.96 3.90
N ASP A 213 -1.24 -12.45 3.16
CA ASP A 213 -2.42 -13.11 3.73
C ASP A 213 -2.01 -14.32 4.59
N GLN A 214 -1.12 -15.17 4.08
CA GLN A 214 -0.56 -16.29 4.83
C GLN A 214 0.19 -15.84 6.08
N ALA A 215 0.99 -14.78 5.98
CA ALA A 215 1.75 -14.23 7.09
C ALA A 215 0.83 -13.68 8.20
N ASN A 216 -0.17 -12.87 7.82
CA ASN A 216 -1.12 -12.27 8.75
C ASN A 216 -1.98 -13.34 9.43
N THR A 217 -2.57 -14.26 8.65
CA THR A 217 -3.47 -15.29 9.19
C THR A 217 -2.70 -16.36 9.97
N GLY A 218 -1.49 -16.70 9.55
CA GLY A 218 -0.61 -17.62 10.28
C GLY A 218 -0.12 -17.06 11.61
N SER A 219 0.09 -15.75 11.71
CA SER A 219 0.53 -15.09 12.94
C SER A 219 -0.62 -14.73 13.88
N TYR A 220 -1.77 -14.31 13.35
CA TYR A 220 -2.83 -13.67 14.15
C TYR A 220 -4.19 -14.37 14.07
N GLY A 221 -4.30 -15.45 13.30
CA GLY A 221 -5.54 -16.17 13.01
C GLY A 221 -6.32 -15.55 11.84
N ASN A 222 -7.31 -16.29 11.34
CA ASN A 222 -8.18 -15.77 10.29
C ASN A 222 -9.06 -14.65 10.82
N PRO A 223 -9.24 -13.54 10.06
CA PRO A 223 -10.20 -12.50 10.43
C PRO A 223 -11.58 -13.06 10.70
N GLU A 224 -12.21 -12.55 11.73
CA GLU A 224 -13.57 -12.92 12.16
C GLU A 224 -14.51 -11.72 12.04
N ILE A 225 -15.79 -11.98 11.80
CA ILE A 225 -16.83 -10.95 11.82
C ILE A 225 -16.80 -10.28 13.20
N THR A 226 -16.52 -8.99 13.21
CA THR A 226 -16.23 -8.23 14.43
C THR A 226 -16.96 -6.89 14.40
N GLU A 227 -17.64 -6.60 15.49
CA GLU A 227 -18.17 -5.28 15.77
C GLU A 227 -17.09 -4.44 16.44
N VAL A 228 -16.73 -3.29 15.83
CA VAL A 228 -15.66 -2.40 16.28
C VAL A 228 -16.25 -1.12 16.83
N ASN A 229 -15.92 -0.78 18.07
CA ASN A 229 -16.33 0.45 18.72
C ASN A 229 -15.71 1.69 18.06
N LEU A 230 -16.50 2.75 17.90
CA LEU A 230 -16.08 4.05 17.34
C LEU A 230 -15.96 5.14 18.41
N GLY A 231 -16.50 4.90 19.62
CA GLY A 231 -16.38 5.82 20.74
C GLY A 231 -15.04 5.74 21.45
N VAL A 232 -14.85 6.59 22.44
CA VAL A 232 -13.64 6.65 23.25
C VAL A 232 -13.88 6.23 24.70
N ARG A 233 -12.79 5.91 25.40
CA ARG A 233 -12.77 5.60 26.84
C ARG A 233 -12.11 6.75 27.63
N SER A 234 -12.07 6.62 28.93
CA SER A 234 -11.56 7.64 29.85
C SER A 234 -10.04 7.63 30.05
N ASN A 235 -9.34 6.61 29.58
CA ASN A 235 -7.89 6.53 29.71
C ASN A 235 -7.17 7.37 28.63
N PRO A 236 -5.96 7.84 28.88
CA PRO A 236 -5.08 8.33 27.82
C PRO A 236 -4.88 7.27 26.74
N GLY A 237 -4.66 7.66 25.51
CA GLY A 237 -4.58 6.74 24.39
C GLY A 237 -3.35 6.92 23.50
N ILE A 238 -3.00 5.86 22.77
CA ILE A 238 -2.09 5.88 21.63
C ILE A 238 -2.90 5.55 20.39
N LEU A 239 -2.74 6.38 19.33
CA LEU A 239 -3.35 6.16 18.02
C LEU A 239 -2.32 5.52 17.10
N ILE A 240 -2.65 4.35 16.55
CA ILE A 240 -1.80 3.65 15.59
C ILE A 240 -2.45 3.69 14.20
N SER A 241 -1.71 4.17 13.21
CA SER A 241 -2.14 4.32 11.82
C SER A 241 -1.15 3.64 10.87
N GLY A 242 -1.62 3.28 9.68
CA GLY A 242 -0.84 2.53 8.70
C GLY A 242 -1.30 1.08 8.59
N HIS A 243 -0.38 0.14 8.29
CA HIS A 243 -0.76 -1.22 7.89
C HIS A 243 -0.06 -2.33 8.68
N ASP A 244 1.02 -2.02 9.41
CA ASP A 244 1.91 -3.04 9.98
C ASP A 244 1.32 -3.72 11.23
N LEU A 245 0.88 -4.97 11.09
CA LEU A 245 0.31 -5.73 12.20
C LEU A 245 1.36 -6.21 13.20
N LYS A 246 2.64 -6.29 12.83
CA LYS A 246 3.71 -6.59 13.77
C LYS A 246 3.90 -5.44 14.75
N ASP A 247 3.87 -4.21 14.28
CA ASP A 247 3.91 -3.04 15.15
C ASP A 247 2.68 -2.97 16.07
N MET A 248 1.49 -3.35 15.54
CA MET A 248 0.27 -3.45 16.36
C MET A 248 0.42 -4.48 17.48
N GLU A 249 0.93 -5.67 17.18
CA GLU A 249 1.20 -6.71 18.18
C GLU A 249 2.15 -6.21 19.28
N GLU A 250 3.28 -5.64 18.88
CA GLU A 250 4.30 -5.17 19.82
C GLU A 250 3.79 -4.01 20.68
N LEU A 251 3.02 -3.09 20.09
CA LEU A 251 2.40 -1.99 20.83
C LEU A 251 1.40 -2.51 21.87
N LEU A 252 0.48 -3.40 21.47
CA LEU A 252 -0.52 -3.97 22.38
C LEU A 252 0.14 -4.73 23.54
N ARG A 253 1.18 -5.49 23.26
CA ARG A 253 1.92 -6.23 24.28
C ARG A 253 2.62 -5.30 25.28
N GLN A 254 3.20 -4.20 24.81
CA GLN A 254 3.95 -3.26 25.67
C GLN A 254 3.04 -2.29 26.43
N THR A 255 1.83 -2.05 25.93
CA THR A 255 0.84 -1.18 26.61
C THR A 255 -0.04 -1.93 27.62
N GLU A 256 0.01 -3.27 27.63
CA GLU A 256 -0.79 -4.06 28.56
C GLU A 256 -0.47 -3.74 30.02
N GLY A 257 -1.48 -3.44 30.83
CA GLY A 257 -1.35 -3.09 32.24
C GLY A 257 -0.80 -1.69 32.53
N THR A 258 -0.55 -0.86 31.52
CA THR A 258 0.01 0.50 31.70
C THR A 258 -1.03 1.58 31.98
N GLY A 259 -2.32 1.28 31.85
CA GLY A 259 -3.42 2.25 31.94
C GLY A 259 -3.61 3.08 30.65
N ILE A 260 -2.97 2.69 29.54
CA ILE A 260 -3.08 3.35 28.25
C ILE A 260 -3.99 2.52 27.34
N ASP A 261 -4.97 3.15 26.71
CA ASP A 261 -5.79 2.53 25.67
C ASP A 261 -5.14 2.68 24.28
N VAL A 262 -5.33 1.70 23.41
CA VAL A 262 -4.83 1.72 22.03
C VAL A 262 -6.02 1.83 21.09
N TYR A 263 -5.94 2.78 20.16
CA TYR A 263 -6.93 3.02 19.12
C TYR A 263 -6.30 2.85 17.74
N THR A 264 -7.06 2.28 16.81
CA THR A 264 -6.66 2.24 15.41
C THR A 264 -7.18 3.46 14.65
N HIS A 265 -6.52 3.76 13.54
CA HIS A 265 -6.94 4.78 12.59
C HIS A 265 -6.75 4.27 11.16
N SER A 266 -7.68 4.61 10.26
CA SER A 266 -7.56 4.35 8.82
C SER A 266 -7.34 2.85 8.51
N GLU A 267 -6.24 2.50 7.82
CA GLU A 267 -5.95 1.11 7.41
C GLU A 267 -5.58 0.17 8.57
N MET A 268 -5.43 0.67 9.79
CA MET A 268 -5.23 -0.18 10.96
C MET A 268 -6.55 -0.72 11.56
N LEU A 269 -7.71 -0.19 11.17
CA LEU A 269 -9.01 -0.69 11.60
C LEU A 269 -9.15 -2.22 11.51
N PRO A 270 -8.72 -2.89 10.44
CA PRO A 270 -8.85 -4.35 10.32
C PRO A 270 -8.06 -5.16 11.35
N ALA A 271 -7.13 -4.57 12.10
CA ALA A 271 -6.47 -5.26 13.21
C ALA A 271 -7.48 -5.81 14.24
N HIS A 272 -8.62 -5.14 14.42
CA HIS A 272 -9.70 -5.60 15.29
C HIS A 272 -10.32 -6.94 14.87
N TYR A 273 -10.19 -7.33 13.60
CA TYR A 273 -10.79 -8.56 13.07
C TYR A 273 -9.99 -9.82 13.43
N TYR A 274 -8.71 -9.67 13.79
CA TYR A 274 -7.83 -10.79 14.06
C TYR A 274 -8.00 -11.32 15.49
N PRO A 275 -8.21 -12.66 15.66
CA PRO A 275 -8.43 -13.26 16.99
C PRO A 275 -7.33 -12.97 17.99
N ALA A 276 -6.06 -12.97 17.56
CA ALA A 276 -4.91 -12.78 18.42
C ALA A 276 -4.91 -11.44 19.19
N PHE A 277 -5.55 -10.41 18.64
CA PHE A 277 -5.60 -9.09 19.28
C PHE A 277 -6.81 -8.91 20.23
N LYS A 278 -7.83 -9.73 20.10
CA LYS A 278 -9.07 -9.62 20.90
C LYS A 278 -8.88 -9.88 22.41
N LYS A 279 -7.78 -10.51 22.80
CA LYS A 279 -7.42 -10.74 24.20
C LYS A 279 -7.05 -9.45 24.95
N TYR A 280 -6.61 -8.41 24.26
CA TYR A 280 -6.16 -7.17 24.88
C TYR A 280 -7.34 -6.24 25.21
N LYS A 281 -7.69 -6.16 26.50
CA LYS A 281 -8.84 -5.36 26.95
C LYS A 281 -8.69 -3.86 26.70
N HIS A 282 -7.47 -3.34 26.64
CA HIS A 282 -7.14 -1.95 26.36
C HIS A 282 -7.10 -1.62 24.86
N PHE A 283 -7.36 -2.59 23.98
CA PHE A 283 -7.58 -2.37 22.56
C PHE A 283 -9.00 -1.81 22.37
N ALA A 284 -9.12 -0.48 22.31
CA ALA A 284 -10.35 0.24 22.63
C ALA A 284 -11.34 0.35 21.48
N GLY A 285 -10.84 0.54 20.24
CA GLY A 285 -11.69 0.77 19.08
C GLY A 285 -10.96 1.50 17.96
N ASN A 286 -11.71 1.96 16.96
CA ASN A 286 -11.20 2.76 15.85
C ASN A 286 -11.59 4.22 16.05
N TYR A 287 -10.63 5.14 15.92
CA TYR A 287 -10.83 6.56 16.03
C TYR A 287 -10.77 7.23 14.65
N GLY A 288 -11.85 7.85 14.24
CA GLY A 288 -11.92 8.60 13.01
C GLY A 288 -12.12 7.75 11.75
N ASN A 289 -11.59 8.26 10.64
CA ASN A 289 -11.89 7.83 9.29
C ASN A 289 -10.64 7.42 8.49
N ALA A 290 -10.69 7.62 7.15
CA ALA A 290 -9.56 7.41 6.27
C ALA A 290 -8.45 8.45 6.51
N TRP A 291 -7.24 8.10 6.07
CA TRP A 291 -6.00 8.86 6.27
C TRP A 291 -6.08 10.37 5.98
N TRP A 292 -6.88 10.78 5.02
CA TRP A 292 -6.97 12.19 4.62
C TRP A 292 -7.64 13.10 5.66
N LYS A 293 -8.33 12.52 6.65
CA LYS A 293 -8.95 13.22 7.77
C LYS A 293 -7.99 13.52 8.94
N GLN A 294 -6.75 13.08 8.89
CA GLN A 294 -5.75 13.21 9.96
C GLN A 294 -5.66 14.60 10.55
N ARG A 295 -5.70 15.67 9.72
CA ARG A 295 -5.55 17.04 10.19
C ARG A 295 -6.64 17.49 11.17
N GLU A 296 -7.84 16.97 11.01
CA GLU A 296 -8.98 17.28 11.89
C GLU A 296 -8.98 16.36 13.10
N GLU A 297 -8.82 15.06 12.87
CA GLU A 297 -8.99 14.01 13.88
C GLU A 297 -7.83 13.93 14.88
N PHE A 298 -6.60 14.22 14.45
CA PHE A 298 -5.43 14.15 15.33
C PHE A 298 -5.33 15.33 16.32
N GLU A 299 -5.96 16.45 16.02
CA GLU A 299 -6.07 17.57 16.97
C GLU A 299 -6.84 17.16 18.24
N THR A 300 -7.89 16.37 18.07
CA THR A 300 -8.81 15.98 19.15
C THR A 300 -8.41 14.67 19.84
N PHE A 301 -7.47 13.90 19.26
CA PHE A 301 -7.04 12.65 19.86
C PHE A 301 -6.27 12.85 21.18
N ASN A 302 -5.53 13.93 21.34
CA ASN A 302 -4.71 14.34 22.49
C ASN A 302 -3.46 13.47 22.74
N GLY A 303 -3.48 12.17 22.48
CA GLY A 303 -2.37 11.25 22.71
C GLY A 303 -1.34 11.20 21.58
N PRO A 304 -0.29 10.38 21.74
CA PRO A 304 0.69 10.12 20.69
C PRO A 304 0.07 9.41 19.49
N ILE A 305 0.68 9.64 18.32
CA ILE A 305 0.27 9.09 17.03
C ILE A 305 1.44 8.32 16.44
N LEU A 306 1.26 7.03 16.20
CA LEU A 306 2.26 6.13 15.64
C LEU A 306 1.91 5.81 14.19
N PHE A 307 2.74 6.26 13.26
CA PHE A 307 2.66 5.89 11.84
C PHE A 307 3.57 4.69 11.56
N THR A 308 2.97 3.58 11.20
CA THR A 308 3.72 2.36 10.87
C THR A 308 4.11 2.31 9.39
N THR A 309 3.34 2.97 8.54
CA THR A 309 3.53 3.05 7.09
C THR A 309 2.88 4.34 6.54
N ASN A 310 2.63 4.39 5.23
CA ASN A 310 1.74 5.39 4.64
C ASN A 310 0.27 5.16 5.12
N CYS A 311 -0.63 6.11 5.06
CA CYS A 311 -0.44 7.42 4.46
C CYS A 311 -0.24 8.47 5.54
N ILE A 312 0.81 9.27 5.42
CA ILE A 312 1.02 10.43 6.28
C ILE A 312 0.48 11.67 5.55
N VAL A 313 -0.32 12.48 6.24
CA VAL A 313 -0.71 13.82 5.78
C VAL A 313 0.15 14.84 6.51
N PRO A 314 0.95 15.65 5.80
CA PRO A 314 1.73 16.70 6.44
C PRO A 314 0.87 17.59 7.33
N PRO A 315 1.22 17.77 8.61
CA PRO A 315 0.51 18.68 9.50
C PRO A 315 0.50 20.11 8.96
N LEU A 316 -0.52 20.86 9.35
CA LEU A 316 -0.51 22.31 9.13
C LEU A 316 0.52 22.96 10.08
N PRO A 317 1.06 24.17 9.76
CA PRO A 317 2.02 24.86 10.64
C PRO A 317 1.49 25.11 12.06
N ALA A 318 0.18 25.27 12.22
CA ALA A 318 -0.46 25.50 13.51
C ALA A 318 -0.91 24.19 14.21
N ALA A 319 -0.60 23.01 13.66
CA ALA A 319 -1.04 21.74 14.22
C ALA A 319 -0.39 21.48 15.59
N THR A 320 -1.21 21.12 16.59
CA THR A 320 -0.75 20.89 17.96
C THR A 320 -0.21 19.48 18.17
N TYR A 321 -0.51 18.54 17.27
CA TYR A 321 -0.14 17.14 17.40
C TYR A 321 1.25 16.78 16.84
N THR A 322 1.94 17.68 16.14
CA THR A 322 3.21 17.40 15.46
C THR A 322 4.27 16.84 16.41
N ALA A 323 4.38 17.39 17.62
CA ALA A 323 5.31 16.93 18.66
C ALA A 323 4.93 15.56 19.29
N ARG A 324 3.81 14.99 18.89
CA ARG A 324 3.30 13.68 19.34
C ARG A 324 3.30 12.63 18.24
N MET A 325 3.86 12.96 17.08
CA MET A 325 3.98 12.04 15.93
C MET A 325 5.25 11.20 16.04
N TYR A 326 5.09 9.91 15.79
CA TYR A 326 6.17 8.92 15.74
C TYR A 326 6.04 8.11 14.45
N THR A 327 7.16 7.65 13.92
CA THR A 327 7.20 6.83 12.69
C THR A 327 7.99 5.55 12.92
N THR A 328 7.71 4.52 12.14
CA THR A 328 8.45 3.25 12.11
C THR A 328 8.72 2.82 10.67
N ASN A 329 9.56 1.81 10.48
CA ASN A 329 9.78 1.12 9.20
C ASN A 329 10.20 2.07 8.06
N SER A 330 9.56 1.97 6.91
CA SER A 330 9.83 2.82 5.75
C SER A 330 9.18 4.21 5.84
N ALA A 331 8.33 4.45 6.85
CA ALA A 331 7.70 5.74 7.06
C ALA A 331 8.69 6.76 7.65
N GLY A 332 8.48 8.03 7.33
CA GLY A 332 9.31 9.11 7.86
C GLY A 332 8.66 10.48 7.68
N TYR A 333 8.85 11.34 8.67
CA TYR A 333 8.42 12.73 8.59
C TYR A 333 9.44 13.64 9.30
N PRO A 334 9.81 14.80 8.73
CA PRO A 334 10.80 15.70 9.32
C PRO A 334 10.44 16.11 10.76
N GLY A 335 11.39 15.98 11.68
CA GLY A 335 11.21 16.32 13.08
C GLY A 335 10.43 15.31 13.92
N CYS A 336 9.87 14.26 13.33
CA CYS A 336 9.26 13.16 14.08
C CYS A 336 10.31 12.18 14.58
N LYS A 337 10.10 11.63 15.77
CA LYS A 337 10.94 10.55 16.25
C LYS A 337 10.64 9.27 15.46
N HIS A 338 11.69 8.65 14.97
CA HIS A 338 11.62 7.35 14.29
C HIS A 338 12.01 6.25 15.26
N ILE A 339 11.10 5.28 15.48
CA ILE A 339 11.34 4.12 16.34
C ILE A 339 11.95 3.02 15.47
N VAL A 340 13.22 2.72 15.73
CA VAL A 340 13.98 1.73 14.98
C VAL A 340 13.72 0.32 15.47
N THR A 341 13.92 -0.65 14.59
CA THR A 341 13.95 -2.07 14.94
C THR A 341 15.33 -2.43 15.47
N ASP A 342 15.41 -3.10 16.61
CA ASP A 342 16.66 -3.58 17.18
C ASP A 342 17.24 -4.80 16.44
N ALA A 343 18.37 -5.32 16.94
CA ALA A 343 19.05 -6.48 16.35
C ALA A 343 18.20 -7.77 16.42
N ASP A 344 17.29 -7.86 17.37
CA ASP A 344 16.37 -9.00 17.57
C ASP A 344 15.07 -8.86 16.75
N GLY A 345 14.96 -7.82 15.94
CA GLY A 345 13.78 -7.54 15.10
C GLY A 345 12.61 -6.94 15.87
N LYS A 346 12.83 -6.39 17.07
CA LYS A 346 11.82 -5.80 17.97
C LYS A 346 11.92 -4.28 18.00
N LYS A 347 10.84 -3.63 18.42
CA LYS A 347 10.78 -2.19 18.67
C LYS A 347 10.49 -1.90 20.13
N ASP A 348 11.12 -0.85 20.65
CA ASP A 348 10.85 -0.32 21.99
C ASP A 348 9.85 0.85 21.87
N PHE A 349 8.66 0.65 22.39
CA PHE A 349 7.60 1.66 22.47
C PHE A 349 7.52 2.33 23.86
N SER A 350 8.48 2.14 24.74
CA SER A 350 8.46 2.71 26.08
C SER A 350 8.29 4.22 26.07
N GLU A 351 8.99 4.93 25.19
CA GLU A 351 8.91 6.39 25.11
C GLU A 351 7.52 6.88 24.69
N ILE A 352 6.88 6.25 23.69
CA ILE A 352 5.54 6.64 23.27
C ILE A 352 4.51 6.34 24.37
N ILE A 353 4.72 5.28 25.16
CA ILE A 353 3.89 4.94 26.32
C ILE A 353 4.04 5.98 27.43
N GLU A 354 5.27 6.36 27.79
CA GLU A 354 5.50 7.43 28.77
C GLU A 354 4.94 8.77 28.31
N LYS A 355 5.06 9.08 27.03
CA LYS A 355 4.43 10.28 26.45
C LYS A 355 2.91 10.22 26.59
N ALA A 356 2.28 9.07 26.31
CA ALA A 356 0.83 8.91 26.44
C ALA A 356 0.33 9.15 27.86
N LYS A 357 1.06 8.69 28.89
CA LYS A 357 0.70 8.91 30.30
C LYS A 357 0.60 10.40 30.68
N THR A 358 1.28 11.28 29.94
CA THR A 358 1.23 12.73 30.17
C THR A 358 0.11 13.44 29.40
N CYS A 359 -0.61 12.70 28.57
CA CYS A 359 -1.65 13.26 27.69
C CYS A 359 -3.04 13.12 28.31
N LYS A 360 -3.97 13.97 27.86
CA LYS A 360 -5.39 13.83 28.16
C LYS A 360 -5.98 12.66 27.36
N PRO A 361 -7.11 12.07 27.84
CA PRO A 361 -7.88 11.15 27.02
C PRO A 361 -8.31 11.77 25.67
N PRO A 362 -8.54 10.94 24.63
CA PRO A 362 -9.08 11.46 23.38
C PRO A 362 -10.48 12.06 23.56
N VAL A 363 -10.78 13.07 22.77
CA VAL A 363 -12.12 13.65 22.68
C VAL A 363 -12.99 12.79 21.79
N GLU A 364 -14.17 12.44 22.24
CA GLU A 364 -15.11 11.65 21.44
C GLU A 364 -15.63 12.47 20.24
N ILE A 365 -15.32 11.97 19.02
CA ILE A 365 -15.76 12.60 17.76
C ILE A 365 -16.88 11.81 17.08
N GLU A 366 -17.09 10.56 17.51
CA GLU A 366 -18.06 9.65 16.92
C GLU A 366 -18.50 8.61 17.97
N LYS A 367 -19.68 8.03 17.80
CA LYS A 367 -20.23 6.96 18.64
C LYS A 367 -20.77 5.82 17.78
N GLY A 368 -21.00 4.69 18.42
CA GLY A 368 -21.56 3.51 17.79
C GLY A 368 -20.49 2.52 17.37
N THR A 369 -20.85 1.67 16.43
CA THR A 369 -20.02 0.55 16.00
C THR A 369 -20.08 0.37 14.49
N ILE A 370 -19.06 -0.28 13.93
CA ILE A 370 -19.06 -0.78 12.56
C ILE A 370 -18.69 -2.25 12.55
N VAL A 371 -19.15 -2.98 11.54
CA VAL A 371 -18.91 -4.42 11.40
C VAL A 371 -17.97 -4.67 10.23
N GLY A 372 -16.97 -5.53 10.43
CA GLY A 372 -16.03 -5.97 9.40
C GLY A 372 -15.50 -7.37 9.70
N GLY A 373 -14.47 -7.80 8.98
CA GLY A 373 -13.87 -9.14 9.13
C GLY A 373 -14.42 -10.17 8.15
N PHE A 374 -15.01 -9.73 7.04
CA PHE A 374 -15.53 -10.57 5.96
C PHE A 374 -14.41 -10.96 4.96
N ALA A 375 -13.26 -11.43 5.46
CA ALA A 375 -12.21 -12.01 4.64
C ALA A 375 -12.64 -13.34 4.02
N HIS A 376 -11.87 -13.85 3.05
CA HIS A 376 -12.26 -15.03 2.26
C HIS A 376 -12.57 -16.26 3.12
N HIS A 377 -11.79 -16.53 4.17
CA HIS A 377 -12.07 -17.66 5.08
C HIS A 377 -13.49 -17.60 5.64
N GLN A 378 -13.89 -16.45 6.15
CA GLN A 378 -15.21 -16.24 6.74
C GLN A 378 -16.33 -16.31 5.70
N VAL A 379 -16.15 -15.66 4.54
CA VAL A 379 -17.17 -15.61 3.49
C VAL A 379 -17.33 -16.99 2.82
N ILE A 380 -16.24 -17.74 2.61
CA ILE A 380 -16.30 -19.09 2.04
C ILE A 380 -17.05 -20.05 2.98
N GLN A 381 -16.92 -19.92 4.29
CA GLN A 381 -17.73 -20.70 5.25
C GLN A 381 -19.24 -20.39 5.15
N LEU A 382 -19.58 -19.20 4.67
CA LEU A 382 -20.97 -18.78 4.45
C LEU A 382 -21.41 -18.97 2.99
N ALA A 383 -20.58 -19.63 2.14
CA ALA A 383 -20.82 -19.73 0.71
C ALA A 383 -22.21 -20.30 0.37
N ASP A 384 -22.67 -21.33 1.08
CA ASP A 384 -23.99 -21.94 0.82
C ASP A 384 -25.13 -20.92 1.02
N LYS A 385 -25.06 -20.07 2.06
CA LYS A 385 -26.04 -19.02 2.31
C LYS A 385 -26.01 -17.93 1.24
N VAL A 386 -24.81 -17.56 0.80
CA VAL A 386 -24.63 -16.57 -0.28
C VAL A 386 -25.18 -17.13 -1.59
N VAL A 387 -24.89 -18.40 -1.90
CA VAL A 387 -25.41 -19.08 -3.10
C VAL A 387 -26.92 -19.21 -3.08
N GLU A 388 -27.51 -19.56 -1.94
CA GLU A 388 -28.97 -19.60 -1.76
C GLU A 388 -29.59 -18.23 -1.98
N ALA A 389 -28.99 -17.17 -1.40
CA ALA A 389 -29.45 -15.79 -1.60
C ALA A 389 -29.36 -15.33 -3.07
N VAL A 390 -28.34 -15.76 -3.80
CA VAL A 390 -28.22 -15.47 -5.24
C VAL A 390 -29.24 -16.28 -6.04
N LYS A 391 -29.41 -17.57 -5.77
CA LYS A 391 -30.37 -18.44 -6.49
C LYS A 391 -31.83 -18.03 -6.26
N SER A 392 -32.13 -17.55 -5.06
CA SER A 392 -33.47 -17.03 -4.74
C SER A 392 -33.74 -15.62 -5.31
N GLY A 393 -32.71 -14.96 -5.85
CA GLY A 393 -32.78 -13.59 -6.33
C GLY A 393 -32.78 -12.53 -5.21
N ALA A 394 -32.51 -12.92 -3.97
CA ALA A 394 -32.36 -11.98 -2.85
C ALA A 394 -31.08 -11.13 -3.01
N ILE A 395 -30.01 -11.72 -3.57
CA ILE A 395 -28.82 -10.99 -4.03
C ILE A 395 -28.76 -11.12 -5.56
N ARG A 396 -28.85 -10.00 -6.25
CA ARG A 396 -28.76 -9.96 -7.72
C ARG A 396 -27.41 -9.53 -8.24
N GLN A 397 -26.66 -8.75 -7.46
CA GLN A 397 -25.41 -8.19 -7.90
C GLN A 397 -24.43 -8.04 -6.74
N PHE A 398 -23.16 -8.22 -7.04
CA PHE A 398 -22.04 -7.80 -6.19
C PHE A 398 -21.35 -6.59 -6.83
N VAL A 399 -20.90 -5.66 -6.00
CA VAL A 399 -20.07 -4.55 -6.44
C VAL A 399 -18.78 -4.58 -5.63
N VAL A 400 -17.66 -4.78 -6.28
CA VAL A 400 -16.35 -4.62 -5.66
C VAL A 400 -16.03 -3.13 -5.65
N MET A 401 -16.24 -2.49 -4.50
CA MET A 401 -15.83 -1.12 -4.22
C MET A 401 -14.65 -1.20 -3.26
N ALA A 402 -13.44 -1.18 -3.76
CA ALA A 402 -12.24 -1.41 -2.97
C ALA A 402 -11.13 -0.42 -3.34
N GLY A 403 -10.09 -0.36 -2.52
CA GLY A 403 -8.91 0.42 -2.77
C GLY A 403 -8.74 1.62 -1.84
N CYS A 404 -8.17 2.70 -2.36
CA CYS A 404 -7.78 3.86 -1.58
C CYS A 404 -8.91 4.89 -1.44
N ASP A 405 -8.82 5.73 -0.41
CA ASP A 405 -9.58 6.98 -0.34
C ASP A 405 -8.64 8.18 -0.60
N GLY A 406 -9.14 9.41 -0.48
CA GLY A 406 -8.39 10.64 -0.65
C GLY A 406 -9.25 11.89 -0.40
N ARG A 407 -8.58 13.03 -0.35
CA ARG A 407 -9.19 14.31 0.08
C ARG A 407 -9.99 15.04 -0.98
N MET A 408 -9.84 14.68 -2.26
CA MET A 408 -10.49 15.43 -3.34
C MET A 408 -12.02 15.24 -3.31
N LYS A 409 -12.77 16.34 -3.45
CA LYS A 409 -14.24 16.35 -3.43
C LYS A 409 -14.86 15.38 -4.46
N ILE A 410 -14.19 15.17 -5.60
CA ILE A 410 -14.64 14.24 -6.63
C ILE A 410 -14.83 12.79 -6.11
N ARG A 411 -14.24 12.45 -4.96
CA ARG A 411 -14.39 11.13 -4.32
C ARG A 411 -15.74 10.93 -3.60
N GLU A 412 -16.54 11.98 -3.42
CA GLU A 412 -17.93 11.86 -2.99
C GLU A 412 -18.76 10.99 -3.93
N TYR A 413 -18.30 10.84 -5.17
CA TYR A 413 -18.84 9.88 -6.12
C TYR A 413 -19.04 8.49 -5.50
N TYR A 414 -18.08 7.96 -4.72
CA TYR A 414 -18.20 6.63 -4.11
C TYR A 414 -19.30 6.55 -3.04
N THR A 415 -19.47 7.63 -2.28
CA THR A 415 -20.57 7.74 -1.30
C THR A 415 -21.91 7.76 -2.01
N GLU A 416 -22.08 8.57 -3.03
CA GLU A 416 -23.33 8.70 -3.79
C GLU A 416 -23.62 7.44 -4.60
N PHE A 417 -22.61 6.81 -5.18
CA PHE A 417 -22.76 5.54 -5.88
C PHE A 417 -23.26 4.45 -4.93
N ALA A 418 -22.67 4.31 -3.73
CA ALA A 418 -23.11 3.32 -2.74
C ALA A 418 -24.57 3.54 -2.30
N LYS A 419 -24.99 4.80 -2.11
CA LYS A 419 -26.38 5.15 -1.78
C LYS A 419 -27.36 4.82 -2.91
N SER A 420 -26.93 4.91 -4.17
CA SER A 420 -27.76 4.65 -5.35
C SER A 420 -27.95 3.18 -5.67
N LEU A 421 -27.16 2.29 -5.06
CA LEU A 421 -27.23 0.86 -5.33
C LEU A 421 -28.56 0.25 -4.88
N PRO A 422 -29.18 -0.61 -5.71
CA PRO A 422 -30.39 -1.36 -5.34
C PRO A 422 -30.24 -2.13 -4.03
N SER A 423 -31.35 -2.36 -3.32
CA SER A 423 -31.36 -3.05 -2.03
C SER A 423 -30.91 -4.51 -2.08
N ASP A 424 -30.91 -5.12 -3.25
CA ASP A 424 -30.45 -6.49 -3.55
C ASP A 424 -28.99 -6.57 -3.99
N THR A 425 -28.23 -5.50 -3.76
CA THR A 425 -26.79 -5.42 -4.11
C THR A 425 -25.93 -5.47 -2.86
N VAL A 426 -24.88 -6.30 -2.90
CA VAL A 426 -23.85 -6.42 -1.86
C VAL A 426 -22.55 -5.75 -2.31
N ILE A 427 -21.98 -4.93 -1.45
CA ILE A 427 -20.67 -4.28 -1.63
C ILE A 427 -19.60 -5.16 -0.98
N LEU A 428 -18.62 -5.60 -1.79
CA LEU A 428 -17.42 -6.26 -1.33
C LEU A 428 -16.30 -5.20 -1.28
N THR A 429 -15.66 -5.02 -0.13
CA THR A 429 -14.68 -3.95 0.04
C THR A 429 -13.43 -4.38 0.79
N ALA A 430 -12.32 -3.69 0.50
CA ALA A 430 -11.05 -3.71 1.22
C ALA A 430 -10.33 -2.38 1.00
N GLY A 431 -9.56 -1.92 1.98
CA GLY A 431 -8.83 -0.65 1.90
C GLY A 431 -9.64 0.56 2.36
N CYS A 432 -9.03 1.75 2.32
CA CYS A 432 -9.62 2.99 2.84
C CYS A 432 -10.91 3.44 2.14
N ALA A 433 -11.18 3.00 0.91
CA ALA A 433 -12.41 3.34 0.19
C ALA A 433 -13.66 3.03 1.00
N LYS A 434 -13.62 1.99 1.86
CA LYS A 434 -14.71 1.61 2.76
C LYS A 434 -15.29 2.77 3.58
N TYR A 435 -14.48 3.73 3.99
CA TYR A 435 -14.92 4.86 4.81
C TYR A 435 -15.89 5.80 4.11
N ARG A 436 -16.07 5.65 2.79
CA ARG A 436 -17.08 6.38 2.02
C ARG A 436 -18.48 5.79 2.18
N TYR A 437 -18.60 4.55 2.66
CA TYR A 437 -19.89 3.85 2.71
C TYR A 437 -20.09 2.89 3.89
N ASN A 438 -19.06 2.53 4.67
CA ASN A 438 -19.21 1.58 5.77
C ASN A 438 -20.02 2.11 6.97
N LYS A 439 -20.27 3.42 7.02
CA LYS A 439 -21.07 4.10 8.05
C LYS A 439 -22.42 4.62 7.53
N LEU A 440 -22.81 4.26 6.29
CA LEU A 440 -24.08 4.76 5.69
C LEU A 440 -25.35 4.03 6.18
N GLY A 441 -25.20 2.93 6.93
CA GLY A 441 -26.35 2.17 7.39
C GLY A 441 -27.17 1.57 6.25
N LEU A 442 -26.50 0.99 5.23
CA LEU A 442 -27.16 0.44 4.03
C LEU A 442 -28.06 -0.78 4.32
N GLY A 443 -28.01 -1.33 5.53
CA GLY A 443 -28.85 -2.45 5.97
C GLY A 443 -28.31 -3.82 5.57
N ASN A 444 -29.19 -4.81 5.64
CA ASN A 444 -28.88 -6.23 5.39
C ASN A 444 -29.81 -6.81 4.33
N ILE A 445 -29.37 -7.89 3.69
CA ILE A 445 -30.20 -8.78 2.87
C ILE A 445 -30.36 -10.08 3.68
N GLY A 446 -31.52 -10.27 4.30
CA GLY A 446 -31.66 -11.29 5.34
C GLY A 446 -30.64 -11.03 6.48
N ASN A 447 -29.78 -12.00 6.74
CA ASN A 447 -28.71 -11.89 7.75
C ASN A 447 -27.36 -11.48 7.17
N ILE A 448 -27.27 -11.10 5.90
CA ILE A 448 -26.04 -10.72 5.21
C ILE A 448 -25.97 -9.19 5.17
N PRO A 449 -24.97 -8.55 5.80
CA PRO A 449 -24.77 -7.11 5.65
C PRO A 449 -24.52 -6.74 4.19
N ARG A 450 -25.03 -5.60 3.75
CA ARG A 450 -24.81 -5.12 2.39
C ARG A 450 -23.39 -4.60 2.15
N VAL A 451 -22.60 -4.36 3.20
CA VAL A 451 -21.18 -4.00 3.10
C VAL A 451 -20.35 -5.09 3.79
N LEU A 452 -19.58 -5.81 3.01
CA LEU A 452 -18.69 -6.87 3.48
C LEU A 452 -17.23 -6.38 3.39
N ASP A 453 -16.71 -5.91 4.53
CA ASP A 453 -15.34 -5.42 4.65
C ASP A 453 -14.38 -6.58 4.93
N ALA A 454 -13.52 -6.89 3.96
CA ALA A 454 -12.51 -7.94 4.07
C ALA A 454 -11.27 -7.51 4.87
N GLY A 455 -10.95 -6.21 4.92
CA GLY A 455 -9.77 -5.76 5.64
C GLY A 455 -8.99 -4.60 5.00
N GLN A 456 -7.66 -4.65 5.09
CA GLN A 456 -6.74 -3.67 4.51
C GLN A 456 -6.71 -3.76 2.97
N CYS A 457 -5.97 -2.85 2.33
CA CYS A 457 -5.84 -2.86 0.86
C CYS A 457 -5.24 -4.17 0.30
N ASN A 458 -4.33 -4.83 1.01
CA ASN A 458 -3.82 -6.16 0.65
C ASN A 458 -4.89 -7.26 0.72
N ASP A 459 -5.94 -7.08 1.52
CA ASP A 459 -7.07 -8.02 1.60
C ASP A 459 -7.99 -7.94 0.36
N SER A 460 -7.64 -7.13 -0.65
CA SER A 460 -8.12 -7.32 -2.02
C SER A 460 -7.86 -8.74 -2.53
N TYR A 461 -6.85 -9.43 -2.00
CA TYR A 461 -6.65 -10.87 -2.20
C TYR A 461 -7.87 -11.70 -1.76
N SER A 462 -8.46 -11.38 -0.62
CA SER A 462 -9.70 -12.02 -0.14
C SER A 462 -10.85 -11.84 -1.14
N LEU A 463 -10.98 -10.65 -1.73
CA LEU A 463 -12.04 -10.38 -2.71
C LEU A 463 -11.87 -11.24 -3.98
N VAL A 464 -10.63 -11.41 -4.44
CA VAL A 464 -10.31 -12.33 -5.55
C VAL A 464 -10.63 -13.78 -5.18
N ARG A 465 -10.25 -14.23 -3.99
CA ARG A 465 -10.54 -15.60 -3.52
C ARG A 465 -12.05 -15.87 -3.42
N ILE A 466 -12.82 -14.88 -2.97
CA ILE A 466 -14.28 -14.95 -2.93
C ILE A 466 -14.85 -15.06 -4.35
N ALA A 467 -14.41 -14.22 -5.29
CA ALA A 467 -14.85 -14.26 -6.67
C ALA A 467 -14.54 -15.61 -7.35
N LEU A 468 -13.32 -16.13 -7.18
CA LEU A 468 -12.93 -17.45 -7.71
C LEU A 468 -13.78 -18.58 -7.10
N LYS A 469 -14.11 -18.50 -5.81
CA LYS A 469 -14.99 -19.47 -5.16
C LYS A 469 -16.41 -19.40 -5.69
N LEU A 470 -16.95 -18.22 -5.91
CA LEU A 470 -18.26 -18.04 -6.55
C LEU A 470 -18.26 -18.60 -7.98
N GLN A 471 -17.22 -18.34 -8.76
CA GLN A 471 -17.05 -18.90 -10.10
C GLN A 471 -17.11 -20.44 -10.06
N GLU A 472 -16.36 -21.07 -9.16
CA GLU A 472 -16.34 -22.53 -8.96
C GLU A 472 -17.73 -23.07 -8.61
N VAL A 473 -18.40 -22.47 -7.62
CA VAL A 473 -19.69 -22.96 -7.11
C VAL A 473 -20.82 -22.78 -8.13
N PHE A 474 -20.77 -21.73 -8.94
CA PHE A 474 -21.74 -21.53 -10.04
C PHE A 474 -21.38 -22.29 -11.31
N GLY A 475 -20.22 -22.98 -11.36
CA GLY A 475 -19.78 -23.77 -12.51
C GLY A 475 -19.48 -22.91 -13.75
N LEU A 476 -19.08 -21.65 -13.57
CA LEU A 476 -18.78 -20.72 -14.65
C LEU A 476 -17.37 -20.96 -15.21
N LYS A 477 -17.23 -20.81 -16.52
CA LYS A 477 -15.93 -21.00 -17.19
C LYS A 477 -15.04 -19.78 -17.10
N ASP A 478 -15.63 -18.58 -17.10
CA ASP A 478 -14.94 -17.29 -17.04
C ASP A 478 -15.41 -16.51 -15.80
N ILE A 479 -14.48 -15.98 -15.03
CA ILE A 479 -14.76 -15.13 -13.85
C ILE A 479 -15.60 -13.90 -14.22
N ASN A 480 -15.50 -13.43 -15.46
CA ASN A 480 -16.24 -12.29 -15.99
C ASN A 480 -17.73 -12.58 -16.24
N GLU A 481 -18.17 -13.84 -16.13
CA GLU A 481 -19.60 -14.24 -16.17
C GLU A 481 -20.29 -14.02 -14.82
N LEU A 482 -19.54 -13.78 -13.74
CA LEU A 482 -20.12 -13.47 -12.42
C LEU A 482 -20.88 -12.14 -12.45
N PRO A 483 -21.97 -11.98 -11.70
CA PRO A 483 -22.69 -10.72 -11.56
C PRO A 483 -21.92 -9.74 -10.65
N ILE A 484 -20.67 -9.45 -11.01
CA ILE A 484 -19.76 -8.57 -10.26
C ILE A 484 -19.46 -7.33 -11.09
N VAL A 485 -19.65 -6.15 -10.52
CA VAL A 485 -19.17 -4.87 -11.04
C VAL A 485 -17.94 -4.44 -10.27
N TYR A 486 -16.87 -4.09 -10.96
CA TYR A 486 -15.63 -3.61 -10.35
C TYR A 486 -15.56 -2.08 -10.44
N ASN A 487 -15.73 -1.39 -9.30
CA ASN A 487 -15.64 0.06 -9.17
C ASN A 487 -14.50 0.41 -8.19
N ILE A 488 -13.28 0.42 -8.72
CA ILE A 488 -12.05 0.48 -7.93
C ILE A 488 -11.62 1.93 -7.72
N ALA A 489 -11.39 2.29 -6.47
CA ALA A 489 -10.83 3.57 -6.06
C ALA A 489 -9.31 3.45 -5.92
N TRP A 490 -8.55 4.20 -6.72
CA TRP A 490 -7.10 4.20 -6.59
C TRP A 490 -6.56 5.54 -6.08
N TYR A 491 -5.42 5.51 -5.43
CA TYR A 491 -4.69 6.70 -5.00
C TYR A 491 -3.17 6.54 -5.15
N GLU A 492 -2.61 5.42 -4.70
CA GLU A 492 -1.17 5.21 -4.63
C GLU A 492 -0.76 3.79 -5.13
N GLN A 493 0.50 3.45 -5.00
CA GLN A 493 1.16 2.34 -5.69
C GLN A 493 0.65 0.95 -5.27
N LYS A 494 0.13 0.81 -4.05
CA LYS A 494 -0.51 -0.45 -3.65
C LYS A 494 -1.79 -0.72 -4.45
N ALA A 495 -2.54 0.32 -4.80
CA ALA A 495 -3.68 0.15 -5.72
C ALA A 495 -3.22 -0.18 -7.14
N VAL A 496 -2.05 0.29 -7.57
CA VAL A 496 -1.49 -0.08 -8.88
C VAL A 496 -1.19 -1.57 -8.95
N ILE A 497 -0.51 -2.15 -7.94
CA ILE A 497 -0.23 -3.60 -7.96
C ILE A 497 -1.51 -4.45 -7.87
N VAL A 498 -2.53 -3.99 -7.14
CA VAL A 498 -3.85 -4.65 -7.12
C VAL A 498 -4.49 -4.63 -8.50
N LEU A 499 -4.48 -3.48 -9.19
CA LEU A 499 -4.98 -3.40 -10.57
C LEU A 499 -4.24 -4.36 -11.50
N LEU A 500 -2.90 -4.38 -11.47
CA LEU A 500 -2.11 -5.28 -12.30
C LEU A 500 -2.40 -6.76 -11.99
N ALA A 501 -2.63 -7.09 -10.73
CA ALA A 501 -3.04 -8.44 -10.31
C ALA A 501 -4.40 -8.81 -10.92
N LEU A 502 -5.39 -7.93 -10.89
CA LEU A 502 -6.70 -8.18 -11.50
C LEU A 502 -6.58 -8.38 -13.02
N LEU A 503 -5.79 -7.55 -13.70
CA LEU A 503 -5.54 -7.69 -15.15
C LEU A 503 -4.83 -9.02 -15.47
N SER A 504 -3.86 -9.45 -14.66
CA SER A 504 -3.14 -10.71 -14.86
C SER A 504 -4.03 -11.95 -14.66
N LEU A 505 -5.09 -11.83 -13.88
CA LEU A 505 -6.13 -12.85 -13.69
C LEU A 505 -7.20 -12.85 -14.78
N GLY A 506 -7.09 -11.95 -15.76
CA GLY A 506 -8.05 -11.83 -16.85
C GLY A 506 -9.35 -11.13 -16.47
N ILE A 507 -9.42 -10.45 -15.34
CA ILE A 507 -10.59 -9.66 -14.94
C ILE A 507 -10.73 -8.45 -15.86
N LYS A 508 -11.93 -8.23 -16.35
CA LYS A 508 -12.29 -7.19 -17.31
C LYS A 508 -13.35 -6.23 -16.77
N ASN A 509 -13.59 -5.16 -17.55
CA ASN A 509 -14.63 -4.17 -17.27
C ASN A 509 -14.46 -3.51 -15.88
N ILE A 510 -13.21 -3.12 -15.57
CA ILE A 510 -12.86 -2.45 -14.33
C ILE A 510 -13.08 -0.94 -14.51
N HIS A 511 -13.96 -0.37 -13.69
CA HIS A 511 -14.09 1.08 -13.54
C HIS A 511 -13.04 1.57 -12.53
N LEU A 512 -12.10 2.38 -13.00
CA LEU A 512 -10.99 2.89 -12.19
C LEU A 512 -11.17 4.40 -11.95
N GLY A 513 -11.28 4.77 -10.71
CA GLY A 513 -11.58 6.15 -10.35
C GLY A 513 -10.80 6.70 -9.16
N PRO A 514 -11.01 8.00 -8.86
CA PRO A 514 -11.96 8.93 -9.51
C PRO A 514 -11.47 9.50 -10.84
N THR A 515 -10.19 9.32 -11.17
CA THR A 515 -9.56 9.70 -12.45
C THR A 515 -8.67 8.58 -12.95
N MET A 516 -8.45 8.52 -14.25
CA MET A 516 -7.42 7.64 -14.81
C MET A 516 -6.03 8.06 -14.34
N PRO A 517 -5.07 7.13 -14.22
CA PRO A 517 -3.71 7.45 -13.84
C PRO A 517 -3.00 8.37 -14.84
N ALA A 518 -2.39 9.45 -14.34
CA ALA A 518 -1.66 10.43 -15.17
C ALA A 518 -0.42 9.85 -15.86
N PHE A 519 0.10 8.74 -15.36
CA PHE A 519 1.27 8.05 -15.94
C PHE A 519 0.91 7.12 -17.11
N LEU A 520 -0.36 6.96 -17.43
CA LEU A 520 -0.78 6.21 -18.62
C LEU A 520 -0.74 7.15 -19.85
N SER A 521 0.10 6.81 -20.84
CA SER A 521 0.05 7.50 -22.11
C SER A 521 -1.28 7.22 -22.83
N PRO A 522 -1.69 8.05 -23.80
CA PRO A 522 -2.92 7.81 -24.56
C PRO A 522 -2.97 6.44 -25.22
N ASN A 523 -1.84 5.97 -25.78
CA ASN A 523 -1.77 4.66 -26.42
C ASN A 523 -1.87 3.52 -25.42
N VAL A 524 -1.18 3.60 -24.27
CA VAL A 524 -1.26 2.59 -23.21
C VAL A 524 -2.68 2.55 -22.61
N ALA A 525 -3.29 3.71 -22.35
CA ALA A 525 -4.66 3.79 -21.87
C ALA A 525 -5.65 3.16 -22.87
N LYS A 526 -5.48 3.42 -24.17
CA LYS A 526 -6.28 2.82 -25.24
C LYS A 526 -6.18 1.29 -25.24
N VAL A 527 -4.96 0.74 -25.14
CA VAL A 527 -4.75 -0.72 -25.09
C VAL A 527 -5.43 -1.34 -23.85
N LEU A 528 -5.36 -0.69 -22.70
CA LEU A 528 -6.02 -1.16 -21.47
C LEU A 528 -7.54 -1.13 -21.62
N THR A 529 -8.09 -0.11 -22.26
CA THR A 529 -9.53 -0.02 -22.54
C THR A 529 -9.98 -1.09 -23.55
N GLU A 530 -9.27 -1.27 -24.66
CA GLU A 530 -9.66 -2.22 -25.70
C GLU A 530 -9.51 -3.68 -25.29
N LYS A 531 -8.44 -4.03 -24.55
CA LYS A 531 -8.18 -5.42 -24.16
C LYS A 531 -8.88 -5.85 -22.88
N PHE A 532 -9.02 -4.94 -21.92
CA PHE A 532 -9.50 -5.26 -20.57
C PHE A 532 -10.79 -4.53 -20.20
N GLY A 533 -11.31 -3.64 -21.06
CA GLY A 533 -12.48 -2.84 -20.72
C GLY A 533 -12.21 -1.84 -19.58
N LEU A 534 -10.94 -1.45 -19.36
CA LEU A 534 -10.63 -0.46 -18.32
C LEU A 534 -11.25 0.88 -18.72
N SER A 535 -12.03 1.44 -17.81
CA SER A 535 -12.72 2.70 -18.02
C SER A 535 -12.64 3.60 -16.79
N GLY A 536 -13.05 4.84 -16.91
CA GLY A 536 -13.24 5.74 -15.78
C GLY A 536 -14.38 5.30 -14.86
N LYS A 537 -14.71 6.12 -13.87
CA LYS A 537 -15.85 5.87 -12.97
C LYS A 537 -17.16 5.68 -13.74
N ILE A 538 -18.06 4.89 -13.17
CA ILE A 538 -19.41 4.61 -13.71
C ILE A 538 -20.23 5.90 -13.83
#